data_c5063b806ea8ac328a1b3284f4d56d11
#
_entry.id   c5063b806ea8ac328a1b3284f4d56d11
#
_cell.length_a   1.000
_cell.length_b   1.000
_cell.length_c   1.000
_cell.angle_alpha   90.00
_cell.angle_beta   90.00
_cell.angle_gamma   90.00
#
_symmetry.space_group_name_H-M   'P 1'
#
loop_
_entity.id
_entity.type
_entity.pdbx_description
1 polymer ?
#
loop_
_entity_poly.entity_id
_entity_poly.type
_entity_poly.pdbx_seq_one_letter_code
_entity_poly.pdbx_strand_id
1 'polypeptide(L)'
;IPVYVFVDNDPYGIGSIYRTLKVGSGNAAHINKYFCVPQAKFLGVTPQDVIDYKLPTHPLKEVDIKKIKDLLKNDPFIQHHKEWQKALKLMQKMGVRSEQQALAKWGLNFVITKYLPDKINHPEKFLP
;
A
#
# COMPACT_ATOMS: atom_id res chain seq x y z
N ILE A 1 -5.87 -12.34 -15.80
CA ILE A 1 -5.75 -10.87 -15.92
C ILE A 1 -5.02 -10.33 -14.71
N PRO A 2 -3.92 -9.60 -14.90
CA PRO A 2 -3.22 -8.98 -13.78
C PRO A 2 -4.10 -7.94 -13.07
N VAL A 3 -4.05 -7.93 -11.74
CA VAL A 3 -4.78 -6.94 -10.93
C VAL A 3 -3.77 -6.16 -10.11
N TYR A 4 -3.78 -4.84 -10.30
CA TYR A 4 -2.91 -3.92 -9.58
C TYR A 4 -3.75 -2.99 -8.72
N VAL A 5 -3.32 -2.77 -7.49
CA VAL A 5 -4.04 -1.91 -6.54
C VAL A 5 -3.29 -0.61 -6.35
N PHE A 6 -4.01 0.49 -6.41
CA PHE A 6 -3.46 1.83 -6.29
C PHE A 6 -4.29 2.60 -5.26
N VAL A 7 -3.74 2.73 -4.07
CA VAL A 7 -4.41 3.38 -2.93
C VAL A 7 -3.44 4.29 -2.18
N ASP A 8 -3.95 5.01 -1.19
CA ASP A 8 -3.13 5.92 -0.40
C ASP A 8 -2.01 5.16 0.35
N ASN A 9 -0.89 5.85 0.56
CA ASN A 9 0.20 5.34 1.38
C ASN A 9 -0.09 5.65 2.85
N ASP A 10 -0.98 4.88 3.44
CA ASP A 10 -1.31 4.96 4.85
C ASP A 10 -1.71 3.57 5.37
N PRO A 11 -1.74 3.37 6.70
CA PRO A 11 -2.04 2.05 7.25
C PRO A 11 -3.43 1.52 6.91
N TYR A 12 -4.39 2.39 6.64
CA TYR A 12 -5.74 1.99 6.28
C TYR A 12 -5.84 1.54 4.83
N GLY A 13 -5.15 2.23 3.92
CA GLY A 13 -5.07 1.80 2.53
C GLY A 13 -4.45 0.41 2.42
N ILE A 14 -3.41 0.16 3.19
CA ILE A 14 -2.70 -1.11 3.20
C ILE A 14 -3.48 -2.17 3.99
N GLY A 15 -3.79 -1.86 5.27
CA GLY A 15 -4.31 -2.86 6.18
C GLY A 15 -5.80 -3.13 6.08
N SER A 16 -6.57 -2.18 5.57
CA SER A 16 -8.01 -2.34 5.45
C SER A 16 -8.46 -2.53 4.01
N ILE A 17 -8.04 -1.67 3.10
CA ILE A 17 -8.50 -1.75 1.71
C ILE A 17 -7.79 -2.88 0.96
N TYR A 18 -6.47 -2.82 0.87
CA TYR A 18 -5.72 -3.78 0.07
C TYR A 18 -5.78 -5.19 0.65
N ARG A 19 -5.54 -5.31 1.95
CA ARG A 19 -5.54 -6.62 2.60
C ARG A 19 -6.91 -7.30 2.47
N THR A 20 -7.99 -6.56 2.65
CA THR A 20 -9.34 -7.11 2.52
C THR A 20 -9.62 -7.56 1.10
N LEU A 21 -9.20 -6.79 0.10
CA LEU A 21 -9.35 -7.19 -1.30
C LEU A 21 -8.59 -8.48 -1.59
N LYS A 22 -7.37 -8.59 -1.10
CA LYS A 22 -6.48 -9.70 -1.45
C LYS A 22 -6.80 -10.98 -0.68
N VAL A 23 -6.99 -10.89 0.63
CA VAL A 23 -7.15 -12.08 1.49
C VAL A 23 -8.46 -12.10 2.26
N GLY A 24 -9.26 -11.04 2.16
CA GLY A 24 -10.56 -10.94 2.80
C GLY A 24 -10.48 -10.61 4.28
N SER A 25 -11.64 -10.54 4.92
CA SER A 25 -11.74 -10.31 6.35
C SER A 25 -11.89 -11.65 7.10
N GLY A 26 -11.36 -11.71 8.30
CA GLY A 26 -11.44 -12.91 9.12
C GLY A 26 -12.87 -13.33 9.47
N ASN A 27 -13.80 -12.38 9.44
CA ASN A 27 -15.19 -12.62 9.81
C ASN A 27 -16.05 -13.18 8.68
N ALA A 28 -15.53 -13.25 7.46
CA ALA A 28 -16.29 -13.67 6.28
C ALA A 28 -15.51 -14.68 5.44
N ALA A 29 -14.84 -15.63 6.11
CA ALA A 29 -13.94 -16.57 5.44
C ALA A 29 -14.60 -17.37 4.31
N HIS A 30 -15.86 -17.77 4.48
CA HIS A 30 -16.59 -18.53 3.46
C HIS A 30 -16.92 -17.68 2.23
N ILE A 31 -17.11 -16.37 2.39
CA ILE A 31 -17.35 -15.43 1.31
C ILE A 31 -16.02 -15.05 0.66
N ASN A 32 -14.98 -14.87 1.46
CA ASN A 32 -13.65 -14.49 1.00
C ASN A 32 -13.12 -15.45 -0.06
N LYS A 33 -13.42 -16.72 0.07
CA LYS A 33 -13.05 -17.76 -0.89
C LYS A 33 -13.48 -17.43 -2.32
N TYR A 34 -14.61 -16.74 -2.48
CA TYR A 34 -15.20 -16.42 -3.79
C TYR A 34 -14.95 -14.99 -4.25
N PHE A 35 -14.69 -14.07 -3.34
CA PHE A 35 -14.63 -12.64 -3.64
C PHE A 35 -13.26 -12.01 -3.44
N CYS A 36 -12.30 -12.75 -2.89
CA CYS A 36 -10.94 -12.24 -2.76
C CYS A 36 -10.20 -12.31 -4.09
N VAL A 37 -9.19 -11.46 -4.22
CA VAL A 37 -8.30 -11.41 -5.38
C VAL A 37 -6.87 -11.70 -4.90
N PRO A 38 -6.52 -12.98 -4.64
CA PRO A 38 -5.20 -13.33 -4.08
C PRO A 38 -4.03 -12.96 -4.99
N GLN A 39 -4.25 -12.87 -6.28
CA GLN A 39 -3.22 -12.53 -7.26
C GLN A 39 -2.96 -11.04 -7.37
N ALA A 40 -3.73 -10.20 -6.66
CA ALA A 40 -3.54 -8.75 -6.69
C ALA A 40 -2.15 -8.36 -6.18
N LYS A 41 -1.55 -7.35 -6.80
CA LYS A 41 -0.28 -6.78 -6.38
C LYS A 41 -0.48 -5.32 -6.02
N PHE A 42 0.28 -4.84 -5.04
CA PHE A 42 0.22 -3.46 -4.60
C PHE A 42 1.15 -2.61 -5.47
N LEU A 43 0.57 -1.88 -6.40
CA LEU A 43 1.34 -1.01 -7.29
C LEU A 43 1.82 0.24 -6.57
N GLY A 44 0.98 0.87 -5.81
CA GLY A 44 1.28 2.12 -5.10
C GLY A 44 0.08 2.66 -4.33
N VAL A 45 0.23 3.67 -3.60
CA VAL A 45 1.46 4.44 -3.33
C VAL A 45 2.25 3.74 -2.22
N THR A 46 3.52 3.41 -2.48
CA THR A 46 4.39 2.78 -1.48
C THR A 46 5.18 3.85 -0.71
N PRO A 47 5.70 3.52 0.51
CA PRO A 47 6.60 4.44 1.20
C PRO A 47 7.84 4.80 0.37
N GLN A 48 8.34 3.85 -0.43
CA GLN A 48 9.48 4.12 -1.29
C GLN A 48 9.12 5.11 -2.41
N ASP A 49 7.89 5.07 -2.92
CA ASP A 49 7.42 6.02 -3.92
C ASP A 49 7.44 7.45 -3.37
N VAL A 50 7.11 7.63 -2.09
CA VAL A 50 7.14 8.95 -1.45
C VAL A 50 8.55 9.53 -1.53
N ILE A 51 9.57 8.71 -1.32
CA ILE A 51 10.97 9.11 -1.42
C ILE A 51 11.36 9.36 -2.88
N ASP A 52 11.07 8.40 -3.76
CA ASP A 52 11.53 8.42 -5.15
C ASP A 52 10.94 9.58 -5.94
N TYR A 53 9.67 9.89 -5.70
CA TYR A 53 8.96 10.94 -6.44
C TYR A 53 8.77 12.22 -5.63
N LYS A 54 9.34 12.30 -4.42
CA LYS A 54 9.26 13.48 -3.54
C LYS A 54 7.81 13.96 -3.36
N LEU A 55 6.95 13.02 -3.00
CA LEU A 55 5.52 13.30 -2.87
C LEU A 55 5.22 14.14 -1.61
N PRO A 56 4.19 15.02 -1.66
CA PRO A 56 3.71 15.68 -0.45
C PRO A 56 3.25 14.69 0.59
N THR A 57 3.51 15.01 1.87
CA THR A 57 3.21 14.10 2.98
C THR A 57 2.46 14.82 4.08
N HIS A 58 1.80 14.03 4.93
CA HIS A 58 1.18 14.49 6.17
C HIS A 58 1.76 13.67 7.33
N PRO A 59 1.88 14.25 8.53
CA PRO A 59 2.34 13.49 9.68
C PRO A 59 1.40 12.34 10.00
N LEU A 60 1.95 11.22 10.47
CA LEU A 60 1.16 10.11 10.97
C LEU A 60 0.43 10.54 12.25
N LYS A 61 -0.85 10.20 12.35
CA LYS A 61 -1.64 10.38 13.57
C LYS A 61 -1.37 9.21 14.52
N GLU A 62 -1.77 9.38 15.79
CA GLU A 62 -1.62 8.29 16.77
C GLU A 62 -2.33 7.01 16.32
N VAL A 63 -3.52 7.13 15.72
CA VAL A 63 -4.26 5.97 15.21
C VAL A 63 -3.50 5.27 14.10
N ASP A 64 -2.79 6.04 13.25
CA ASP A 64 -1.97 5.49 12.18
C ASP A 64 -0.79 4.68 12.75
N ILE A 65 -0.12 5.25 13.76
CA ILE A 65 1.03 4.61 14.42
C ILE A 65 0.60 3.30 15.09
N LYS A 66 -0.54 3.33 15.78
CA LYS A 66 -1.10 2.13 16.41
C LYS A 66 -1.44 1.07 15.37
N LYS A 67 -2.02 1.47 14.24
CA LYS A 67 -2.38 0.54 13.16
C LYS A 67 -1.14 -0.12 12.57
N ILE A 68 -0.08 0.65 12.33
CA ILE A 68 1.19 0.11 11.83
C ILE A 68 1.75 -0.92 12.80
N LYS A 69 1.80 -0.61 14.09
CA LYS A 69 2.30 -1.53 15.10
C LYS A 69 1.47 -2.81 15.15
N ASP A 70 0.15 -2.68 15.08
CA ASP A 70 -0.74 -3.82 15.08
C ASP A 70 -0.54 -4.70 13.85
N LEU A 71 -0.43 -4.11 12.66
CA LEU A 71 -0.16 -4.86 11.44
C LEU A 71 1.16 -5.61 11.50
N LEU A 72 2.22 -4.97 11.99
CA LEU A 72 3.53 -5.60 12.11
C LEU A 72 3.54 -6.74 13.11
N LYS A 73 2.77 -6.61 14.19
CA LYS A 73 2.79 -7.58 15.28
C LYS A 73 1.80 -8.72 15.09
N ASN A 74 0.60 -8.42 14.61
CA ASN A 74 -0.53 -9.35 14.69
C ASN A 74 -1.09 -9.81 13.35
N ASP A 75 -0.75 -9.16 12.24
CA ASP A 75 -1.33 -9.52 10.96
C ASP A 75 -0.52 -10.63 10.28
N PRO A 76 -1.11 -11.83 10.10
CA PRO A 76 -0.40 -12.95 9.47
C PRO A 76 0.05 -12.65 8.05
N PHE A 77 -0.73 -11.90 7.28
CA PHE A 77 -0.37 -11.55 5.91
C PHE A 77 0.91 -10.71 5.88
N ILE A 78 1.01 -9.71 6.78
CA ILE A 78 2.20 -8.87 6.89
C ILE A 78 3.40 -9.69 7.40
N GLN A 79 3.17 -10.58 8.36
CA GLN A 79 4.24 -11.40 8.92
C GLN A 79 4.81 -12.39 7.91
N HIS A 80 4.00 -12.82 6.95
CA HIS A 80 4.45 -13.72 5.88
C HIS A 80 5.24 -13.03 4.77
N HIS A 81 5.21 -11.72 4.68
CA HIS A 81 5.82 -10.97 3.59
C HIS A 81 6.85 -9.96 4.12
N LYS A 82 8.13 -10.30 3.98
CA LYS A 82 9.22 -9.42 4.42
C LYS A 82 9.16 -8.05 3.75
N GLU A 83 8.72 -7.99 2.50
CA GLU A 83 8.60 -6.76 1.74
C GLU A 83 7.62 -5.82 2.41
N TRP A 84 6.49 -6.34 2.90
CA TRP A 84 5.52 -5.54 3.64
C TRP A 84 6.03 -5.10 5.00
N GLN A 85 6.78 -5.97 5.69
CA GLN A 85 7.39 -5.61 6.96
C GLN A 85 8.35 -4.43 6.78
N LYS A 86 9.18 -4.49 5.73
CA LYS A 86 10.11 -3.40 5.42
C LYS A 86 9.37 -2.10 5.06
N ALA A 87 8.30 -2.22 4.26
CA ALA A 87 7.53 -1.05 3.84
C ALA A 87 6.88 -0.35 5.04
N LEU A 88 6.26 -1.12 5.93
CA LEU A 88 5.61 -0.55 7.12
C LEU A 88 6.62 0.03 8.10
N LYS A 89 7.77 -0.62 8.26
CA LYS A 89 8.86 -0.08 9.10
C LYS A 89 9.41 1.22 8.50
N LEU A 90 9.52 1.30 7.19
CA LEU A 90 9.95 2.52 6.51
C LEU A 90 8.93 3.64 6.75
N MET A 91 7.63 3.36 6.61
CA MET A 91 6.57 4.32 6.90
C MET A 91 6.66 4.83 8.33
N GLN A 92 6.87 3.91 9.29
CA GLN A 92 7.02 4.25 10.70
C GLN A 92 8.24 5.12 10.95
N LYS A 93 9.37 4.80 10.31
CA LYS A 93 10.61 5.57 10.42
C LYS A 93 10.46 6.96 9.84
N MET A 94 9.78 7.09 8.70
CA MET A 94 9.53 8.38 8.06
C MET A 94 8.55 9.23 8.87
N GLY A 95 7.62 8.59 9.59
CA GLY A 95 6.63 9.28 10.40
C GLY A 95 5.58 10.03 9.60
N VAL A 96 5.41 9.69 8.33
CA VAL A 96 4.50 10.41 7.42
C VAL A 96 3.69 9.45 6.57
N ARG A 97 2.56 9.96 6.07
CA ARG A 97 1.70 9.27 5.12
C ARG A 97 1.50 10.14 3.89
N SER A 98 1.10 9.55 2.80
CA SER A 98 0.85 10.26 1.55
C SER A 98 -0.38 9.70 0.85
N GLU A 99 -1.23 10.57 0.37
CA GLU A 99 -2.42 10.20 -0.38
C GLU A 99 -2.08 10.04 -1.87
N GLN A 100 -2.83 9.19 -2.58
CA GLN A 100 -2.65 9.06 -4.02
C GLN A 100 -2.87 10.41 -4.73
N GLN A 101 -3.70 11.29 -4.17
CA GLN A 101 -3.91 12.63 -4.67
C GLN A 101 -2.64 13.48 -4.65
N ALA A 102 -1.65 13.11 -3.83
CA ALA A 102 -0.37 13.82 -3.81
C ALA A 102 0.32 13.81 -5.17
N LEU A 103 0.08 12.77 -5.97
CA LEU A 103 0.61 12.70 -7.33
C LEU A 103 0.05 13.81 -8.22
N ALA A 104 -1.12 14.35 -7.91
CA ALA A 104 -1.74 15.43 -8.66
C ALA A 104 -0.96 16.74 -8.55
N LYS A 105 -0.07 16.87 -7.55
CA LYS A 105 0.83 18.02 -7.45
C LYS A 105 1.68 18.17 -8.71
N TRP A 106 2.03 17.05 -9.32
CA TRP A 106 2.84 17.01 -10.54
C TRP A 106 1.97 17.02 -11.80
N GLY A 107 0.64 17.12 -11.64
CA GLY A 107 -0.32 17.10 -12.73
C GLY A 107 -0.80 15.69 -13.07
N LEU A 108 -1.99 15.62 -13.68
CA LEU A 108 -2.56 14.35 -14.11
C LEU A 108 -1.67 13.64 -15.14
N ASN A 109 -1.03 14.42 -16.03
CA ASN A 109 -0.12 13.86 -17.01
C ASN A 109 1.04 13.10 -16.38
N PHE A 110 1.55 13.59 -15.24
CA PHE A 110 2.64 12.89 -14.53
C PHE A 110 2.22 11.46 -14.16
N VAL A 111 1.01 11.29 -13.63
CA VAL A 111 0.53 9.96 -13.23
C VAL A 111 0.45 9.04 -14.45
N ILE A 112 -0.13 9.54 -15.54
CA ILE A 112 -0.39 8.72 -16.75
C ILE A 112 0.89 8.48 -17.55
N THR A 113 1.77 9.47 -17.66
CA THR A 113 2.92 9.39 -18.56
C THR A 113 4.21 8.95 -17.89
N LYS A 114 4.31 9.08 -16.56
CA LYS A 114 5.53 8.74 -15.85
C LYS A 114 5.31 7.75 -14.72
N TYR A 115 4.45 8.07 -13.74
CA TYR A 115 4.34 7.24 -12.54
C TYR A 115 3.84 5.82 -12.86
N LEU A 116 2.69 5.70 -13.50
CA LEU A 116 2.13 4.40 -13.83
C LEU A 116 3.00 3.60 -14.79
N PRO A 117 3.50 4.18 -15.91
CA PRO A 117 4.42 3.45 -16.78
C PRO A 117 5.71 2.99 -16.07
N ASP A 118 6.31 3.85 -15.23
CA ASP A 118 7.50 3.47 -14.47
C ASP A 118 7.21 2.28 -13.56
N LYS A 119 6.08 2.32 -12.86
CA LYS A 119 5.72 1.23 -11.94
C LYS A 119 5.41 -0.07 -12.70
N ILE A 120 4.68 0.01 -13.79
CA ILE A 120 4.32 -1.16 -14.61
C ILE A 120 5.54 -1.78 -15.25
N ASN A 121 6.52 -0.96 -15.66
CA ASN A 121 7.75 -1.44 -16.27
C ASN A 121 8.75 -2.00 -15.24
N HIS A 122 8.50 -1.78 -13.96
CA HIS A 122 9.36 -2.25 -12.86
C HIS A 122 8.54 -3.03 -11.83
N PRO A 123 8.03 -4.23 -12.21
CA PRO A 123 7.19 -5.02 -11.31
C PRO A 123 7.90 -5.44 -10.02
N GLU A 124 9.22 -5.39 -9.98
CA GLU A 124 9.99 -5.63 -8.76
C GLU A 124 9.73 -4.60 -7.67
N LYS A 125 9.17 -3.46 -8.03
CA LYS A 125 8.77 -2.41 -7.07
C LYS A 125 7.39 -2.62 -6.47
N PHE A 126 6.62 -3.58 -6.99
CA PHE A 126 5.32 -3.90 -6.44
C PHE A 126 5.48 -4.62 -5.11
N LEU A 127 4.48 -4.44 -4.23
CA LEU A 127 4.43 -5.19 -2.98
C LEU A 127 3.43 -6.34 -3.09
N PRO A 128 3.74 -7.48 -2.44
CA PRO A 128 2.83 -8.61 -2.47
C PRO A 128 1.53 -8.30 -1.76
#